data_c067fdbd178215907ebfa57ff51960e8
#
_entry.id   c067fdbd178215907ebfa57ff51960e8
#
_cell.length_a   1.000
_cell.length_b   1.000
_cell.length_c   1.000
_cell.angle_alpha   90.00
_cell.angle_beta   90.00
_cell.angle_gamma   90.00
#
_symmetry.space_group_name_H-M   'P 1'
#
loop_
_entity.id
_entity.type
_entity.pdbx_description
1 polymer ?
#
loop_
_entity_poly.entity_id
_entity_poly.type
_entity_poly.pdbx_seq_one_letter_code
_entity_poly.pdbx_strand_id
1 'polypeptide(L)'
;GLINLITVKDGSRIHLIKADELIYIQACGDYVMLITPSGEYLKEQTMKYFETHLPPETFVRVHRSTIVNVTQISRVELFGKETYQLLLKIGVKLRVSLSGYRLLKERLGL
;
A
#
# COMPACT_ATOMS: atom_id res chain seq x y z
N GLY A 1 1.65 5.78 -18.06
CA GLY A 1 1.60 4.32 -17.89
C GLY A 1 1.89 3.88 -16.47
N LEU A 2 1.77 2.59 -16.22
CA LEU A 2 2.04 2.02 -14.90
C LEU A 2 3.53 1.96 -14.61
N ILE A 3 3.89 2.14 -13.34
CA ILE A 3 5.29 2.06 -12.92
C ILE A 3 5.64 0.62 -12.50
N ASN A 4 6.82 0.19 -12.92
CA ASN A 4 7.37 -1.10 -12.52
C ASN A 4 8.55 -0.95 -11.57
N LEU A 5 9.19 0.22 -11.58
CA LEU A 5 10.39 0.49 -10.81
C LEU A 5 10.25 1.85 -10.12
N ILE A 6 10.60 1.87 -8.85
CA ILE A 6 10.58 3.09 -8.02
C ILE A 6 12.00 3.38 -7.60
N THR A 7 12.43 4.62 -7.77
CA THR A 7 13.75 5.05 -7.30
C THR A 7 13.60 5.82 -6.01
N VAL A 8 14.50 5.54 -5.05
CA VAL A 8 14.54 6.27 -3.78
C VAL A 8 15.97 6.75 -3.56
N LYS A 9 16.11 8.06 -3.47
CA LYS A 9 17.41 8.66 -3.19
C LYS A 9 17.62 8.74 -1.69
N ASP A 10 18.73 8.19 -1.22
CA ASP A 10 19.10 8.16 0.19
C ASP A 10 20.56 8.56 0.29
N GLY A 11 20.82 9.85 0.52
CA GLY A 11 22.16 10.40 0.52
C GLY A 11 22.83 10.22 -0.84
N SER A 12 23.97 9.52 -0.84
CA SER A 12 24.72 9.20 -2.06
C SER A 12 24.23 7.91 -2.75
N ARG A 13 23.19 7.26 -2.20
CA ARG A 13 22.69 6.00 -2.73
C ARG A 13 21.35 6.21 -3.43
N ILE A 14 21.13 5.44 -4.47
CA ILE A 14 19.82 5.38 -5.14
C ILE A 14 19.37 3.93 -5.06
N HIS A 15 18.29 3.69 -4.31
CA HIS A 15 17.68 2.37 -4.22
C HIS A 15 16.70 2.18 -5.37
N LEU A 16 16.74 1.03 -5.99
CA LEU A 16 15.81 0.64 -7.04
C LEU A 16 14.87 -0.40 -6.47
N ILE A 17 13.60 -0.05 -6.37
CA ILE A 17 12.57 -0.91 -5.76
C ILE A 17 11.60 -1.32 -6.86
N LYS A 18 11.44 -2.61 -7.05
CA LYS A 18 10.41 -3.12 -7.97
C LYS A 18 9.04 -2.90 -7.35
N ALA A 19 8.08 -2.46 -8.14
CA ALA A 19 6.73 -2.21 -7.64
C ALA A 19 6.13 -3.46 -6.97
N ASP A 20 6.39 -4.65 -7.50
CA ASP A 20 5.87 -5.90 -6.93
C ASP A 20 6.51 -6.28 -5.58
N GLU A 21 7.61 -5.63 -5.19
CA GLU A 21 8.22 -5.82 -3.87
C GLU A 21 7.51 -5.02 -2.79
N LEU A 22 6.67 -4.06 -3.16
CA LEU A 22 5.93 -3.26 -2.18
C LEU A 22 4.93 -4.13 -1.42
N ILE A 23 4.99 -4.06 -0.11
CA ILE A 23 4.00 -4.69 0.78
C ILE A 23 2.84 -3.72 1.00
N TYR A 24 3.18 -2.50 1.40
CA TYR A 24 2.21 -1.41 1.48
C TYR A 24 2.94 -0.07 1.47
N ILE A 25 2.17 0.99 1.27
CA ILE A 25 2.63 2.37 1.27
C ILE A 25 1.84 3.13 2.32
N GLN A 26 2.54 3.87 3.16
CA GLN A 26 1.95 4.67 4.23
C GLN A 26 2.25 6.14 4.02
N ALA A 27 1.23 6.99 4.09
CA ALA A 27 1.42 8.43 4.04
C ALA A 27 2.23 8.90 5.25
N CYS A 28 3.16 9.82 5.03
CA CYS A 28 4.06 10.34 6.06
C CYS A 28 4.36 11.81 5.77
N GLY A 29 3.42 12.72 6.12
CA GLY A 29 3.52 14.14 5.80
C GLY A 29 3.55 14.35 4.28
N ASP A 30 4.56 15.06 3.81
CA ASP A 30 4.77 15.31 2.37
C ASP A 30 5.48 14.15 1.67
N TYR A 31 5.76 13.07 2.42
CA TYR A 31 6.44 11.88 1.95
C TYR A 31 5.52 10.68 2.02
N VAL A 32 5.93 9.60 1.41
CA VAL A 32 5.33 8.29 1.64
C VAL A 32 6.43 7.36 2.14
N MET A 33 6.04 6.42 3.00
CA MET A 33 6.92 5.33 3.42
C MET A 33 6.58 4.12 2.57
N LEU A 34 7.58 3.63 1.84
CA LEU A 34 7.48 2.41 1.02
C LEU A 34 7.96 1.24 1.86
N ILE A 35 7.09 0.30 2.17
CA ILE A 35 7.42 -0.86 2.99
C ILE A 35 7.64 -2.07 2.08
N THR A 36 8.83 -2.64 2.18
CA THR A 36 9.27 -3.79 1.38
C THR A 36 9.88 -4.85 2.29
N PRO A 37 10.11 -6.09 1.80
CA PRO A 37 10.81 -7.11 2.59
C PRO A 37 12.23 -6.70 3.01
N SER A 38 12.88 -5.84 2.23
CA SER A 38 14.26 -5.42 2.51
C SER A 38 14.34 -4.19 3.42
N GLY A 39 13.24 -3.53 3.71
CA GLY A 39 13.24 -2.36 4.57
C GLY A 39 12.18 -1.32 4.21
N GLU A 40 12.29 -0.18 4.85
CA GLU A 40 11.39 0.95 4.68
C GLU A 40 12.14 2.10 4.03
N TYR A 41 11.50 2.76 3.07
CA TYR A 41 12.13 3.83 2.30
C TYR A 41 11.19 5.03 2.21
N LEU A 42 11.70 6.20 2.59
CA LEU A 42 10.96 7.47 2.43
C LEU A 42 11.12 8.00 1.02
N LYS A 43 10.01 8.41 0.42
CA LYS A 43 10.03 9.06 -0.88
C LYS A 43 9.13 10.28 -0.87
N GLU A 44 9.63 11.39 -1.37
CA GLU A 44 8.84 12.60 -1.55
C GLU A 44 7.93 12.40 -2.76
N GLN A 45 6.68 12.04 -2.48
CA GLN A 45 5.67 11.78 -3.48
C GLN A 45 4.30 11.76 -2.80
N THR A 46 3.23 11.86 -3.58
CA THR A 46 1.86 11.84 -3.07
C THR A 46 1.27 10.44 -3.12
N MET A 47 0.31 10.18 -2.23
CA MET A 47 -0.49 8.95 -2.29
C MET A 47 -1.26 8.87 -3.60
N LYS A 48 -1.76 9.99 -4.09
CA LYS A 48 -2.48 10.06 -5.37
C LYS A 48 -1.63 9.60 -6.55
N TYR A 49 -0.36 9.97 -6.55
CA TYR A 49 0.57 9.52 -7.59
C TYR A 49 0.63 8.00 -7.64
N PHE A 50 0.83 7.36 -6.49
CA PHE A 50 0.94 5.90 -6.43
C PHE A 50 -0.41 5.22 -6.72
N GLU A 51 -1.51 5.79 -6.25
CA GLU A 51 -2.84 5.28 -6.57
C GLU A 51 -3.08 5.25 -8.08
N THR A 52 -2.60 6.27 -8.78
CA THR A 52 -2.81 6.42 -10.22
C THR A 52 -1.85 5.56 -11.05
N HIS A 53 -0.62 5.33 -10.57
CA HIS A 53 0.45 4.74 -11.37
C HIS A 53 0.79 3.29 -11.02
N LEU A 54 0.34 2.77 -9.88
CA LEU A 54 0.53 1.35 -9.55
C LEU A 54 -0.56 0.50 -10.22
N PRO A 55 -0.25 -0.77 -10.55
CA PRO A 55 -1.25 -1.68 -11.11
C PRO A 55 -2.48 -1.79 -10.19
N PRO A 56 -3.67 -1.39 -10.65
CA PRO A 56 -4.86 -1.35 -9.79
C PRO A 56 -5.39 -2.73 -9.39
N GLU A 57 -5.06 -3.79 -10.13
CA GLU A 57 -5.44 -5.15 -9.77
C GLU A 57 -4.62 -5.69 -8.60
N THR A 58 -3.47 -5.09 -8.31
CA THR A 58 -2.56 -5.52 -7.25
C THR A 58 -2.58 -4.59 -6.05
N PHE A 59 -2.73 -3.29 -6.29
CA PHE A 59 -2.65 -2.28 -5.25
C PHE A 59 -3.98 -1.59 -5.04
N VAL A 60 -4.44 -1.55 -3.80
CA VAL A 60 -5.71 -0.94 -3.42
C VAL A 60 -5.48 0.11 -2.34
N ARG A 61 -6.02 1.30 -2.55
CA ARG A 61 -6.02 2.34 -1.51
C ARG A 61 -7.11 2.02 -0.50
N VAL A 62 -6.72 1.38 0.59
CA VAL A 62 -7.67 0.89 1.62
C VAL A 62 -8.01 1.93 2.66
N HIS A 63 -7.26 3.02 2.69
CA HIS A 63 -7.45 4.15 3.58
C HIS A 63 -6.81 5.36 2.90
N ARG A 64 -7.23 6.58 3.24
CA ARG A 64 -6.62 7.78 2.65
C ARG A 64 -5.10 7.82 2.83
N SER A 65 -4.60 7.16 3.87
CA SER A 65 -3.17 7.14 4.20
C SER A 65 -2.46 5.84 3.85
N THR A 66 -3.14 4.87 3.24
CA THR A 66 -2.56 3.53 3.05
C THR A 66 -2.96 2.90 1.72
N ILE A 67 -1.96 2.43 0.98
CA ILE A 67 -2.15 1.61 -0.23
C ILE A 67 -1.53 0.25 0.07
N VAL A 68 -2.26 -0.84 -0.18
CA VAL A 68 -1.79 -2.19 0.14
C VAL A 68 -1.64 -3.03 -1.13
N ASN A 69 -0.63 -3.88 -1.14
CA ASN A 69 -0.49 -4.97 -2.11
C ASN A 69 -1.42 -6.10 -1.66
N VAL A 70 -2.46 -6.40 -2.42
CA VAL A 70 -3.48 -7.38 -2.02
C VAL A 70 -2.90 -8.79 -1.87
N THR A 71 -1.81 -9.12 -2.56
CA THR A 71 -1.16 -10.44 -2.43
C THR A 71 -0.51 -10.62 -1.07
N GLN A 72 -0.31 -9.52 -0.32
CA GLN A 72 0.30 -9.55 1.00
C GLN A 72 -0.72 -9.60 2.13
N ILE A 73 -2.01 -9.65 1.82
CA ILE A 73 -3.07 -9.74 2.80
C ILE A 73 -3.23 -11.19 3.24
N SER A 74 -3.17 -11.42 4.56
CA SER A 74 -3.45 -12.72 5.16
C SER A 74 -4.96 -12.89 5.37
N ARG A 75 -5.62 -11.88 5.94
CA ARG A 75 -7.07 -11.90 6.14
C ARG A 75 -7.65 -10.51 6.34
N VAL A 76 -8.94 -10.39 6.09
CA VAL A 76 -9.72 -9.20 6.37
C VAL A 76 -10.55 -9.48 7.62
N GLU A 77 -10.48 -8.58 8.59
CA GLU A 77 -11.19 -8.72 9.86
C GLU A 77 -12.28 -7.65 9.97
N LEU A 78 -13.43 -8.06 10.45
CA LEU A 78 -14.59 -7.19 10.66
C LEU A 78 -14.80 -7.04 12.16
N PHE A 79 -14.74 -5.81 12.66
CA PHE A 79 -14.97 -5.50 14.06
C PHE A 79 -16.22 -4.63 14.18
N GLY A 80 -17.38 -5.25 14.43
CA GLY A 80 -18.64 -4.53 14.52
C GLY A 80 -19.10 -4.00 13.16
N LYS A 81 -19.92 -2.94 13.19
CA LYS A 81 -20.42 -2.31 11.98
C LYS A 81 -19.37 -1.38 11.41
N GLU A 82 -19.06 -1.55 10.13
CA GLU A 82 -18.24 -0.63 9.36
C GLU A 82 -16.81 -0.40 9.90
N THR A 83 -16.33 -1.29 10.75
CA THR A 83 -14.95 -1.24 11.23
C THR A 83 -14.19 -2.42 10.64
N TYR A 84 -13.23 -2.12 9.79
CA TYR A 84 -12.49 -3.12 9.03
C TYR A 84 -10.99 -2.99 9.28
N GLN A 85 -10.31 -4.12 9.27
CA GLN A 85 -8.88 -4.19 9.49
C GLN A 85 -8.29 -5.28 8.61
N LEU A 86 -7.09 -5.06 8.09
CA LEU A 86 -6.32 -6.08 7.40
C LEU A 86 -5.24 -6.61 8.31
N LEU A 87 -5.03 -7.92 8.26
CA LEU A 87 -3.80 -8.53 8.77
C LEU A 87 -2.95 -8.90 7.57
N LEU A 88 -1.74 -8.37 7.50
CA LEU A 88 -0.79 -8.70 6.45
C LEU A 88 0.01 -9.94 6.83
N LYS A 89 0.59 -10.59 5.83
CA LYS A 89 1.42 -11.79 6.03
C LYS A 89 2.63 -11.51 6.91
N ILE A 90 3.13 -10.28 6.92
CA ILE A 90 4.22 -9.85 7.80
C ILE A 90 3.77 -9.56 9.24
N GLY A 91 2.49 -9.72 9.56
CA GLY A 91 1.95 -9.52 10.90
C GLY A 91 1.47 -8.11 11.20
N VAL A 92 1.61 -7.18 10.27
CA VAL A 92 1.14 -5.80 10.42
C VAL A 92 -0.37 -5.74 10.24
N LYS A 93 -1.03 -4.93 11.06
CA LYS A 93 -2.46 -4.66 10.94
C LYS A 93 -2.66 -3.27 10.33
N LEU A 94 -3.53 -3.18 9.34
CA LEU A 94 -3.84 -1.93 8.65
C LEU A 94 -5.32 -1.60 8.79
N ARG A 95 -5.59 -0.34 9.10
CA ARG A 95 -6.96 0.17 9.15
C ARG A 95 -7.51 0.31 7.73
N VAL A 96 -8.80 -0.03 7.57
CA VAL A 96 -9.49 0.08 6.28
C VAL A 96 -10.70 0.99 6.47
N SER A 97 -10.83 2.01 5.62
CA SER A 97 -12.01 2.87 5.61
C SER A 97 -13.17 2.16 4.94
N LEU A 98 -14.39 2.68 5.11
CA LEU A 98 -15.56 2.11 4.44
C LEU A 98 -15.38 2.11 2.91
N SER A 99 -14.93 3.21 2.34
CA SER A 99 -14.67 3.29 0.91
C SER A 99 -13.54 2.37 0.47
N GLY A 100 -12.50 2.24 1.30
CA GLY A 100 -11.41 1.31 1.07
C GLY A 100 -11.87 -0.13 1.07
N TYR A 101 -12.77 -0.48 1.98
CA TYR A 101 -13.35 -1.82 2.03
C TYR A 101 -14.18 -2.12 0.77
N ARG A 102 -14.93 -1.15 0.27
CA ARG A 102 -15.70 -1.33 -0.98
C ARG A 102 -14.80 -1.61 -2.17
N LEU A 103 -13.68 -0.87 -2.27
CA LEU A 103 -12.68 -1.11 -3.31
C LEU A 103 -12.07 -2.50 -3.17
N LEU A 104 -11.74 -2.88 -1.95
CA LEU A 104 -11.13 -4.17 -1.65
C LEU A 104 -12.06 -5.32 -1.99
N LYS A 105 -13.35 -5.22 -1.63
CA LYS A 105 -14.37 -6.21 -1.98
C LYS A 105 -14.42 -6.44 -3.49
N GLU A 106 -14.49 -5.34 -4.23
CA GLU A 106 -14.53 -5.39 -5.69
C GLU A 106 -13.29 -6.09 -6.25
N ARG A 107 -12.13 -5.74 -5.73
CA ARG A 107 -10.86 -6.28 -6.22
C ARG A 107 -10.68 -7.76 -5.87
N LEU A 108 -11.14 -8.17 -4.69
CA LEU A 108 -11.01 -9.55 -4.22
C LEU A 108 -12.21 -10.45 -4.61
N GLY A 109 -13.25 -9.87 -5.20
CA GLY A 109 -14.43 -10.63 -5.59
C GLY A 109 -15.27 -11.08 -4.39
N LEU A 110 -15.32 -10.28 -3.36
CA LEU A 110 -16.12 -10.61 -2.17
C LEU A 110 -17.59 -10.19 -2.31
#